data_c42ab08bf846d32b1a40c6f140b17a90
#
_entry.id   c42ab08bf846d32b1a40c6f140b17a90
#
_cell.length_a   1.000
_cell.length_b   1.000
_cell.length_c   1.000
_cell.angle_alpha   90.00
_cell.angle_beta   90.00
_cell.angle_gamma   90.00
#
_symmetry.space_group_name_H-M   'P 1'
#
loop_
_entity.id
_entity.type
_entity.pdbx_description
1 polymer ?
#
loop_
_entity_poly.entity_id
_entity_poly.type
_entity_poly.pdbx_seq_one_letter_code
_entity_poly.pdbx_strand_id
1 'polypeptide(L)'
;MSEAARRDTPKRDVVLIGRNDFQNKLLARMITERIGCNCLVRSIEDLRGPSVDANVLALLDVAGIAAHDINVRLQVLATCASVRNVALINAEEGVSFEQIVTWPGIKGIFFRETSATIFIKGILAIFKGECWLPRKMLFAHWEQTSAHKRLFPVETTLLTHKEIDTLKLLVSGHSNNHIAHTLNVSPHTVKTHIYNLYRKLHVGNRVQAVHWALHNIEGVEREF
;
A
#
# COMPACT_ATOMS: atom_id res chain seq x y z
N MET A 1 -27.39 -7.00 -31.99
CA MET A 1 -26.34 -7.91 -31.52
C MET A 1 -25.10 -7.07 -31.29
N SER A 2 -24.56 -6.83 -30.15
CA SER A 2 -24.65 -7.33 -28.78
C SER A 2 -24.17 -6.20 -27.86
N GLU A 3 -25.09 -5.70 -27.04
CA GLU A 3 -24.85 -4.65 -26.01
C GLU A 3 -24.71 -5.36 -24.67
N ALA A 4 -23.80 -6.31 -24.58
CA ALA A 4 -23.63 -7.11 -23.40
C ALA A 4 -22.14 -7.39 -23.15
N ALA A 5 -21.43 -6.48 -22.51
CA ALA A 5 -20.30 -6.72 -21.62
C ALA A 5 -19.67 -5.39 -21.14
N ARG A 6 -20.43 -4.44 -20.63
CA ARG A 6 -19.87 -3.50 -19.65
C ARG A 6 -19.73 -4.28 -18.36
N ARG A 7 -18.59 -4.95 -18.18
CA ARG A 7 -18.16 -5.50 -16.90
C ARG A 7 -18.23 -4.38 -15.89
N ASP A 8 -18.98 -4.59 -14.84
CA ASP A 8 -19.15 -3.74 -13.66
C ASP A 8 -17.79 -3.60 -12.96
N THR A 9 -16.95 -2.71 -13.50
CA THR A 9 -15.70 -2.34 -12.85
C THR A 9 -16.10 -1.47 -11.66
N PRO A 10 -15.68 -1.80 -10.43
CA PRO A 10 -16.04 -1.01 -9.25
C PRO A 10 -15.68 0.45 -9.51
N LYS A 11 -16.66 1.33 -9.34
CA LYS A 11 -16.53 2.77 -9.58
C LYS A 11 -15.38 3.29 -8.72
N ARG A 12 -14.30 3.68 -9.37
CA ARG A 12 -13.09 4.20 -8.74
C ARG A 12 -13.24 5.71 -8.67
N ASP A 13 -13.47 6.24 -7.50
CA ASP A 13 -13.57 7.67 -7.30
C ASP A 13 -12.35 8.19 -6.54
N VAL A 14 -11.93 9.40 -6.85
CA VAL A 14 -10.84 10.13 -6.20
C VAL A 14 -11.39 11.41 -5.61
N VAL A 15 -11.01 11.72 -4.38
CA VAL A 15 -11.26 13.04 -3.79
C VAL A 15 -9.92 13.69 -3.50
N LEU A 16 -9.65 14.81 -4.15
CA LEU A 16 -8.50 15.63 -3.88
C LEU A 16 -8.87 16.62 -2.76
N ILE A 17 -8.18 16.49 -1.64
CA ILE A 17 -8.41 17.28 -0.44
C ILE A 17 -7.34 18.35 -0.34
N GLY A 18 -7.73 19.59 -0.57
CA GLY A 18 -6.82 20.72 -0.60
C GLY A 18 -7.55 22.02 -0.89
N ARG A 19 -6.78 23.04 -1.25
CA ARG A 19 -7.37 24.33 -1.67
C ARG A 19 -8.12 24.17 -2.99
N ASN A 20 -9.27 24.83 -3.09
CA ASN A 20 -10.03 24.85 -4.33
C ASN A 20 -9.46 25.91 -5.31
N ASP A 21 -8.17 25.75 -5.66
CA ASP A 21 -7.43 26.64 -6.54
C ASP A 21 -7.26 26.05 -7.96
N PHE A 22 -6.60 26.82 -8.81
CA PHE A 22 -6.37 26.41 -10.20
C PHE A 22 -5.52 25.16 -10.32
N GLN A 23 -4.49 25.00 -9.46
CA GLN A 23 -3.57 23.85 -9.53
C GLN A 23 -4.29 22.56 -9.20
N ASN A 24 -5.07 22.52 -8.12
CA ASN A 24 -5.81 21.35 -7.71
C ASN A 24 -6.95 21.00 -8.68
N LYS A 25 -7.60 21.99 -9.29
CA LYS A 25 -8.58 21.77 -10.38
C LYS A 25 -7.94 21.15 -11.62
N LEU A 26 -6.75 21.64 -12.00
CA LEU A 26 -6.01 21.10 -13.14
C LEU A 26 -5.54 19.67 -12.89
N LEU A 27 -5.05 19.39 -11.66
CA LEU A 27 -4.64 18.06 -11.23
C LEU A 27 -5.84 17.09 -11.25
N ALA A 28 -6.98 17.50 -10.72
CA ALA A 28 -8.20 16.69 -10.72
C ALA A 28 -8.66 16.36 -12.15
N ARG A 29 -8.60 17.34 -13.05
CA ARG A 29 -8.92 17.13 -14.46
C ARG A 29 -7.96 16.14 -15.12
N MET A 30 -6.65 16.29 -14.90
CA MET A 30 -5.64 15.36 -15.41
C MET A 30 -5.88 13.92 -14.93
N ILE A 31 -6.23 13.73 -13.65
CA ILE A 31 -6.57 12.42 -13.08
C ILE A 31 -7.78 11.84 -13.81
N THR A 32 -8.85 12.62 -13.95
CA THR A 32 -10.06 12.19 -14.65
C THR A 32 -9.78 11.76 -16.08
N GLU A 33 -9.02 12.55 -16.83
CA GLU A 33 -8.71 12.28 -18.25
C GLU A 33 -7.78 11.07 -18.43
N ARG A 34 -6.80 10.87 -17.52
CA ARG A 34 -5.79 9.81 -17.66
C ARG A 34 -6.21 8.47 -17.08
N ILE A 35 -7.05 8.47 -16.04
CA ILE A 35 -7.46 7.25 -15.32
C ILE A 35 -8.87 6.84 -15.69
N GLY A 36 -9.71 7.78 -16.14
CA GLY A 36 -11.12 7.53 -16.45
C GLY A 36 -11.99 7.38 -15.19
N CYS A 37 -11.58 7.99 -14.07
CA CYS A 37 -12.31 8.02 -12.80
C CYS A 37 -12.87 9.43 -12.54
N ASN A 38 -13.83 9.52 -11.63
CA ASN A 38 -14.28 10.83 -11.16
C ASN A 38 -13.28 11.37 -10.11
N CYS A 39 -12.84 12.62 -10.26
CA CYS A 39 -11.95 13.29 -9.31
C CYS A 39 -12.54 14.64 -8.90
N LEU A 40 -12.92 14.75 -7.64
CA LEU A 40 -13.51 15.98 -7.09
C LEU A 40 -12.54 16.68 -6.15
N VAL A 41 -12.45 18.01 -6.26
CA VAL A 41 -11.70 18.83 -5.29
C VAL A 41 -12.64 19.22 -4.15
N ARG A 42 -12.22 18.97 -2.91
CA ARG A 42 -12.95 19.31 -1.68
C ARG A 42 -12.02 19.94 -0.66
N SER A 43 -12.57 20.78 0.20
CA SER A 43 -11.89 21.15 1.43
C SER A 43 -12.06 20.04 2.49
N ILE A 44 -11.24 20.05 3.53
CA ILE A 44 -11.35 19.04 4.59
C ILE A 44 -12.66 19.23 5.39
N GLU A 45 -13.18 20.45 5.45
CA GLU A 45 -14.42 20.81 6.12
C GLU A 45 -15.65 20.24 5.39
N ASP A 46 -15.58 20.14 4.06
CA ASP A 46 -16.66 19.65 3.19
C ASP A 46 -16.83 18.12 3.24
N LEU A 47 -15.93 17.38 3.89
CA LEU A 47 -15.98 15.92 3.98
C LEU A 47 -16.97 15.40 5.04
N ARG A 48 -17.53 16.26 5.86
CA ARG A 48 -18.48 15.90 6.93
C ARG A 48 -19.92 15.63 6.44
N GLY A 49 -20.15 15.60 5.13
CA GLY A 49 -21.44 15.34 4.52
C GLY A 49 -21.69 13.87 4.16
N PRO A 50 -22.95 13.45 3.97
CA PRO A 50 -23.35 12.04 3.87
C PRO A 50 -23.09 11.35 2.51
N SER A 51 -22.27 11.88 1.61
CA SER A 51 -22.19 11.39 0.24
C SER A 51 -20.77 11.25 -0.31
N VAL A 52 -20.02 10.31 0.22
CA VAL A 52 -18.86 9.77 -0.49
C VAL A 52 -19.01 8.25 -0.52
N ASP A 53 -19.10 7.65 -1.70
CA ASP A 53 -19.25 6.20 -1.88
C ASP A 53 -18.09 5.43 -1.23
N ALA A 54 -18.38 4.23 -0.74
CA ALA A 54 -17.54 3.43 0.15
C ALA A 54 -16.29 2.83 -0.52
N ASN A 55 -15.58 3.53 -1.38
CA ASN A 55 -14.29 3.07 -1.94
C ASN A 55 -13.50 4.21 -2.61
N VAL A 56 -13.39 5.35 -1.93
CA VAL A 56 -12.73 6.54 -2.46
C VAL A 56 -11.28 6.57 -2.05
N LEU A 57 -10.40 6.88 -3.00
CA LEU A 57 -9.02 7.27 -2.72
C LEU A 57 -8.99 8.77 -2.40
N ALA A 58 -8.61 9.13 -1.19
CA ALA A 58 -8.37 10.50 -0.81
C ALA A 58 -6.92 10.91 -1.11
N LEU A 59 -6.73 11.93 -1.93
CA LEU A 59 -5.45 12.57 -2.18
C LEU A 59 -5.36 13.83 -1.32
N LEU A 60 -4.59 13.76 -0.23
CA LEU A 60 -4.40 14.90 0.67
C LEU A 60 -3.24 15.75 0.19
N ASP A 61 -3.52 16.98 -0.22
CA ASP A 61 -2.51 17.97 -0.57
C ASP A 61 -1.84 18.51 0.70
N VAL A 62 -0.52 18.24 0.82
CA VAL A 62 0.27 18.63 1.97
C VAL A 62 1.27 19.75 1.69
N ALA A 63 1.12 20.44 0.54
CA ALA A 63 1.98 21.56 0.19
C ALA A 63 1.98 22.65 1.28
N GLY A 64 3.15 22.93 1.85
CA GLY A 64 3.32 23.96 2.89
C GLY A 64 2.62 23.65 4.21
N ILE A 65 2.29 22.38 4.49
CA ILE A 65 1.66 21.95 5.74
C ILE A 65 2.71 21.29 6.64
N ALA A 66 2.79 21.73 7.89
CA ALA A 66 3.69 21.11 8.86
C ALA A 66 3.27 19.67 9.19
N ALA A 67 4.23 18.80 9.51
CA ALA A 67 3.97 17.38 9.79
C ALA A 67 2.93 17.15 10.90
N HIS A 68 2.91 18.01 11.92
CA HIS A 68 1.90 17.96 12.98
C HIS A 68 0.48 18.18 12.44
N ASP A 69 0.29 19.18 11.57
CA ASP A 69 -1.01 19.51 11.01
C ASP A 69 -1.51 18.45 10.03
N ILE A 70 -0.57 17.74 9.36
CA ILE A 70 -0.91 16.57 8.53
C ILE A 70 -1.57 15.49 9.41
N ASN A 71 -1.02 15.19 10.59
CA ASN A 71 -1.60 14.22 11.51
C ASN A 71 -3.02 14.62 11.95
N VAL A 72 -3.26 15.89 12.25
CA VAL A 72 -4.59 16.39 12.60
C VAL A 72 -5.58 16.16 11.44
N ARG A 73 -5.17 16.45 10.21
CA ARG A 73 -6.01 16.23 9.02
C ARG A 73 -6.29 14.75 8.78
N LEU A 74 -5.31 13.88 8.99
CA LEU A 74 -5.48 12.42 8.89
C LEU A 74 -6.47 11.91 9.95
N GLN A 75 -6.45 12.44 11.18
CA GLN A 75 -7.43 12.10 12.19
C GLN A 75 -8.85 12.49 11.78
N VAL A 76 -9.03 13.64 11.16
CA VAL A 76 -10.34 14.04 10.60
C VAL A 76 -10.77 13.07 9.50
N LEU A 77 -9.86 12.68 8.60
CA LEU A 77 -10.15 11.71 7.54
C LEU A 77 -10.53 10.33 8.10
N ALA A 78 -9.90 9.92 9.21
CA ALA A 78 -10.23 8.66 9.89
C ALA A 78 -11.68 8.58 10.38
N THR A 79 -12.31 9.73 10.69
CA THR A 79 -13.71 9.78 11.10
C THR A 79 -14.68 9.64 9.91
N CYS A 80 -14.19 9.79 8.68
CA CYS A 80 -15.00 9.67 7.48
C CYS A 80 -15.08 8.19 7.03
N ALA A 81 -16.22 7.55 7.22
CA ALA A 81 -16.44 6.13 6.95
C ALA A 81 -16.15 5.72 5.47
N SER A 82 -16.24 6.67 4.55
CA SER A 82 -16.03 6.49 3.11
C SER A 82 -14.56 6.56 2.69
N VAL A 83 -13.66 7.11 3.52
CA VAL A 83 -12.24 7.26 3.21
C VAL A 83 -11.43 6.13 3.84
N ARG A 84 -11.14 5.09 3.07
CA ARG A 84 -10.32 3.95 3.53
C ARG A 84 -8.86 4.02 3.06
N ASN A 85 -8.60 4.69 1.96
CA ASN A 85 -7.29 4.81 1.36
C ASN A 85 -6.94 6.29 1.22
N VAL A 86 -5.77 6.67 1.72
CA VAL A 86 -5.24 8.03 1.66
C VAL A 86 -3.87 8.00 1.00
N ALA A 87 -3.62 8.94 0.09
CA ALA A 87 -2.28 9.24 -0.38
C ALA A 87 -1.97 10.71 -0.17
N LEU A 88 -0.74 11.00 0.25
CA LEU A 88 -0.25 12.37 0.37
C LEU A 88 0.28 12.82 -1.00
N ILE A 89 -0.02 14.04 -1.38
CA ILE A 89 0.51 14.67 -2.60
C ILE A 89 1.23 15.98 -2.26
N ASN A 90 2.15 16.38 -3.13
CA ASN A 90 3.00 17.55 -2.92
C ASN A 90 3.84 17.47 -1.63
N ALA A 91 4.23 16.27 -1.22
CA ALA A 91 5.13 16.08 -0.09
C ALA A 91 6.50 16.69 -0.39
N GLU A 92 7.12 17.30 0.61
CA GLU A 92 8.46 17.88 0.48
C GLU A 92 9.52 16.89 0.94
N GLU A 93 10.65 16.80 0.22
CA GLU A 93 11.79 16.01 0.66
C GLU A 93 12.37 16.61 1.95
N GLY A 94 12.76 15.73 2.89
CA GLY A 94 13.30 16.16 4.19
C GLY A 94 12.26 16.29 5.31
N VAL A 95 10.97 16.28 5.02
CA VAL A 95 9.94 16.13 6.05
C VAL A 95 9.88 14.66 6.50
N SER A 96 9.96 14.42 7.81
CA SER A 96 9.82 13.07 8.35
C SER A 96 8.36 12.63 8.29
N PHE A 97 8.07 11.71 7.38
CA PHE A 97 6.75 11.06 7.26
C PHE A 97 6.69 9.71 7.98
N GLU A 98 7.70 9.34 8.75
CA GLU A 98 7.80 8.02 9.40
C GLU A 98 6.59 7.73 10.29
N GLN A 99 6.15 8.69 11.08
CA GLN A 99 4.96 8.56 11.92
C GLN A 99 3.66 8.56 11.11
N ILE A 100 3.64 9.29 10.00
CA ILE A 100 2.46 9.42 9.12
C ILE A 100 2.23 8.12 8.34
N VAL A 101 3.32 7.51 7.86
CA VAL A 101 3.27 6.24 7.10
C VAL A 101 2.70 5.10 7.93
N THR A 102 2.82 5.19 9.24
CA THR A 102 2.29 4.16 10.16
C THR A 102 0.76 4.21 10.28
N TRP A 103 0.14 5.25 9.75
CA TRP A 103 -1.31 5.38 9.76
C TRP A 103 -1.99 4.34 8.84
N PRO A 104 -2.98 3.55 9.33
CA PRO A 104 -3.48 2.35 8.61
C PRO A 104 -4.07 2.63 7.23
N GLY A 105 -4.57 3.84 7.02
CA GLY A 105 -5.19 4.28 5.76
C GLY A 105 -4.21 4.80 4.72
N ILE A 106 -2.94 5.06 5.07
CA ILE A 106 -1.96 5.60 4.12
C ILE A 106 -1.57 4.52 3.11
N LYS A 107 -1.75 4.84 1.83
CA LYS A 107 -1.42 3.97 0.70
C LYS A 107 -0.36 4.55 -0.22
N GLY A 108 -0.10 5.86 -0.15
CA GLY A 108 0.87 6.48 -1.03
C GLY A 108 1.42 7.80 -0.51
N ILE A 109 2.64 8.14 -0.97
CA ILE A 109 3.24 9.45 -0.84
C ILE A 109 3.82 9.83 -2.19
N PHE A 110 3.40 11.00 -2.70
CA PHE A 110 3.89 11.59 -3.92
C PHE A 110 4.58 12.92 -3.59
N PHE A 111 5.87 12.98 -3.90
CA PHE A 111 6.65 14.19 -3.71
C PHE A 111 6.33 15.26 -4.76
N ARG A 112 6.65 16.49 -4.44
CA ARG A 112 6.36 17.65 -5.28
C ARG A 112 6.95 17.54 -6.70
N GLU A 113 8.13 16.92 -6.81
CA GLU A 113 8.85 16.71 -8.09
C GLU A 113 8.38 15.44 -8.83
N THR A 114 7.37 14.74 -8.33
CA THR A 114 6.86 13.54 -8.99
C THR A 114 6.28 13.89 -10.36
N SER A 115 6.80 13.29 -11.42
CA SER A 115 6.28 13.50 -12.77
C SER A 115 4.84 12.97 -12.90
N ALA A 116 4.05 13.58 -13.78
CA ALA A 116 2.66 13.18 -14.03
C ALA A 116 2.52 11.69 -14.38
N THR A 117 3.47 11.14 -15.15
CA THR A 117 3.47 9.71 -15.52
C THR A 117 3.66 8.80 -14.31
N ILE A 118 4.60 9.13 -13.43
CA ILE A 118 4.86 8.37 -12.19
C ILE A 118 3.68 8.50 -11.23
N PHE A 119 3.11 9.69 -11.13
CA PHE A 119 1.94 9.96 -10.31
C PHE A 119 0.73 9.10 -10.71
N ILE A 120 0.37 9.08 -11.99
CA ILE A 120 -0.73 8.24 -12.51
C ILE A 120 -0.44 6.75 -12.29
N LYS A 121 0.80 6.30 -12.52
CA LYS A 121 1.21 4.92 -12.25
C LYS A 121 1.02 4.55 -10.78
N GLY A 122 1.37 5.43 -9.87
CA GLY A 122 1.19 5.23 -8.43
C GLY A 122 -0.28 5.16 -8.01
N ILE A 123 -1.14 6.03 -8.53
CA ILE A 123 -2.59 5.97 -8.26
C ILE A 123 -3.17 4.63 -8.76
N LEU A 124 -2.77 4.19 -9.96
CA LEU A 124 -3.22 2.90 -10.49
C LEU A 124 -2.73 1.70 -9.66
N ALA A 125 -1.53 1.77 -9.09
CA ALA A 125 -1.02 0.76 -8.16
C ALA A 125 -1.85 0.73 -6.86
N ILE A 126 -2.18 1.89 -6.30
CA ILE A 126 -3.04 2.01 -5.11
C ILE A 126 -4.44 1.41 -5.38
N PHE A 127 -5.00 1.66 -6.55
CA PHE A 127 -6.29 1.05 -6.94
C PHE A 127 -6.24 -0.47 -7.09
N LYS A 128 -5.05 -1.05 -7.27
CA LYS A 128 -4.84 -2.51 -7.23
C LYS A 128 -4.61 -3.06 -5.82
N GLY A 129 -4.65 -2.18 -4.81
CA GLY A 129 -4.37 -2.55 -3.43
C GLY A 129 -2.89 -2.52 -3.04
N GLU A 130 -2.01 -2.06 -3.92
CA GLU A 130 -0.58 -1.89 -3.65
C GLU A 130 -0.32 -0.61 -2.86
N CYS A 131 0.82 -0.53 -2.16
CA CYS A 131 1.28 0.70 -1.53
C CYS A 131 2.31 1.41 -2.41
N TRP A 132 2.18 2.72 -2.53
CA TRP A 132 3.10 3.60 -3.24
C TRP A 132 3.88 4.48 -2.26
N LEU A 133 4.83 3.87 -1.54
CA LEU A 133 5.60 4.50 -0.48
C LEU A 133 7.10 4.48 -0.80
N PRO A 134 7.89 5.48 -0.35
CA PRO A 134 9.34 5.42 -0.40
C PRO A 134 9.85 4.14 0.27
N ARG A 135 10.87 3.50 -0.32
CA ARG A 135 11.40 2.22 0.18
C ARG A 135 11.76 2.26 1.67
N LYS A 136 12.35 3.35 2.13
CA LYS A 136 12.70 3.54 3.55
C LYS A 136 11.50 3.52 4.49
N MET A 137 10.31 3.89 4.00
CA MET A 137 9.09 3.99 4.79
C MET A 137 8.21 2.74 4.69
N LEU A 138 8.45 1.87 3.70
CA LEU A 138 7.69 0.63 3.54
C LEU A 138 7.78 -0.28 4.77
N PHE A 139 8.93 -0.34 5.41
CA PHE A 139 9.12 -1.15 6.62
C PHE A 139 8.27 -0.63 7.79
N ALA A 140 8.30 0.67 8.07
CA ALA A 140 7.52 1.28 9.16
C ALA A 140 6.01 1.10 8.94
N HIS A 141 5.54 1.29 7.71
CA HIS A 141 4.13 1.07 7.34
C HIS A 141 3.71 -0.40 7.53
N TRP A 142 4.59 -1.33 7.14
CA TRP A 142 4.35 -2.75 7.23
C TRP A 142 4.24 -3.23 8.69
N GLU A 143 5.13 -2.80 9.56
CA GLU A 143 5.15 -3.19 10.98
C GLU A 143 3.83 -2.87 11.67
N GLN A 144 3.25 -1.70 11.45
CA GLN A 144 1.98 -1.32 12.08
C GLN A 144 0.75 -1.98 11.45
N THR A 145 0.75 -2.16 10.13
CA THR A 145 -0.35 -2.86 9.45
C THR A 145 -0.40 -4.33 9.89
N SER A 146 0.76 -4.93 10.14
CA SER A 146 0.87 -6.30 10.65
C SER A 146 0.46 -6.42 12.12
N ALA A 147 0.68 -5.39 12.94
CA ALA A 147 0.23 -5.37 14.34
C ALA A 147 -1.30 -5.41 14.47
N HIS A 148 -2.03 -4.79 13.56
CA HIS A 148 -3.51 -4.87 13.52
C HIS A 148 -4.04 -6.22 13.03
N LYS A 149 -3.26 -6.98 12.24
CA LYS A 149 -3.59 -8.35 11.83
C LYS A 149 -3.30 -9.41 12.91
N ARG A 150 -2.61 -9.05 14.00
CA ARG A 150 -2.33 -9.97 15.14
C ARG A 150 -3.57 -10.38 15.96
N LEU A 151 -4.76 -9.88 15.61
CA LEU A 151 -6.02 -10.34 16.22
C LEU A 151 -6.50 -11.70 15.67
N PHE A 152 -5.82 -12.23 14.65
CA PHE A 152 -6.04 -13.61 14.20
C PHE A 152 -4.72 -14.36 14.34
N PRO A 153 -4.61 -15.41 15.19
CA PRO A 153 -3.47 -16.29 15.17
C PRO A 153 -3.41 -16.94 13.78
N VAL A 154 -2.47 -16.50 12.95
CA VAL A 154 -2.15 -17.25 11.74
C VAL A 154 -1.45 -18.50 12.23
N GLU A 155 -2.20 -19.58 12.27
CA GLU A 155 -1.65 -20.88 12.59
C GLU A 155 -0.53 -21.18 11.58
N THR A 156 0.70 -21.27 12.07
CA THR A 156 1.85 -21.78 11.30
C THR A 156 1.60 -23.18 10.75
N THR A 157 0.55 -23.85 11.21
CA THR A 157 0.00 -25.12 10.73
C THR A 157 -0.43 -25.11 9.24
N LEU A 158 -0.59 -23.93 8.61
CA LEU A 158 -0.93 -23.84 7.19
C LEU A 158 0.26 -24.04 6.24
N LEU A 159 1.50 -23.91 6.72
CA LEU A 159 2.69 -24.10 5.90
C LEU A 159 3.17 -25.56 5.96
N THR A 160 3.48 -26.12 4.82
CA THR A 160 4.16 -27.42 4.75
C THR A 160 5.61 -27.32 5.23
N HIS A 161 6.23 -28.41 5.67
CA HIS A 161 7.65 -28.43 6.07
C HIS A 161 8.57 -27.83 4.99
N LYS A 162 8.33 -28.13 3.70
CA LYS A 162 9.12 -27.56 2.58
C LYS A 162 8.94 -26.06 2.40
N GLU A 163 7.75 -25.55 2.69
CA GLU A 163 7.49 -24.09 2.66
C GLU A 163 8.16 -23.40 3.86
N ILE A 164 8.18 -24.03 5.03
CA ILE A 164 8.90 -23.53 6.22
C ILE A 164 10.41 -23.52 5.96
N ASP A 165 10.97 -24.61 5.43
CA ASP A 165 12.41 -24.68 5.08
C ASP A 165 12.78 -23.61 4.04
N THR A 166 11.93 -23.45 3.01
CA THR A 166 12.10 -22.40 2.02
C THR A 166 12.07 -21.02 2.66
N LEU A 167 11.14 -20.76 3.59
CA LEU A 167 11.00 -19.48 4.27
C LEU A 167 12.21 -19.16 5.16
N LYS A 168 12.75 -20.14 5.90
CA LYS A 168 13.97 -19.98 6.69
C LYS A 168 15.16 -19.57 5.81
N LEU A 169 15.34 -20.23 4.66
CA LEU A 169 16.41 -19.91 3.73
C LEU A 169 16.19 -18.53 3.04
N LEU A 170 14.94 -18.12 2.85
CA LEU A 170 14.62 -16.75 2.40
C LEU A 170 15.04 -15.70 3.43
N VAL A 171 14.81 -15.95 4.71
CA VAL A 171 15.23 -15.06 5.81
C VAL A 171 16.74 -14.91 5.86
N SER A 172 17.47 -16.01 5.71
CA SER A 172 18.95 -16.00 5.63
C SER A 172 19.49 -15.38 4.32
N GLY A 173 18.66 -14.77 3.50
CA GLY A 173 19.09 -14.02 2.31
C GLY A 173 19.45 -14.85 1.09
N HIS A 174 19.32 -16.17 1.13
CA HIS A 174 19.76 -17.07 0.04
C HIS A 174 18.97 -16.85 -1.26
N SER A 175 19.68 -16.93 -2.39
CA SER A 175 19.06 -16.89 -3.72
C SER A 175 18.22 -18.15 -4.00
N ASN A 176 17.28 -18.09 -4.94
CA ASN A 176 16.46 -19.24 -5.32
C ASN A 176 17.31 -20.44 -5.81
N ASN A 177 18.44 -20.19 -6.45
CA ASN A 177 19.36 -21.24 -6.89
C ASN A 177 20.05 -21.90 -5.69
N HIS A 178 20.46 -21.12 -4.68
CA HIS A 178 21.04 -21.65 -3.46
C HIS A 178 20.02 -22.47 -2.67
N ILE A 179 18.78 -21.96 -2.54
CA ILE A 179 17.67 -22.68 -1.91
C ILE A 179 17.40 -24.01 -2.62
N ALA A 180 17.41 -24.02 -3.95
CA ALA A 180 17.23 -25.23 -4.76
C ALA A 180 18.30 -26.27 -4.47
N HIS A 181 19.56 -25.83 -4.41
CA HIS A 181 20.70 -26.71 -4.07
C HIS A 181 20.56 -27.26 -2.63
N THR A 182 20.26 -26.38 -1.65
CA THR A 182 20.14 -26.77 -0.22
C THR A 182 18.99 -27.74 0.02
N LEU A 183 17.84 -27.52 -0.63
CA LEU A 183 16.66 -28.38 -0.48
C LEU A 183 16.64 -29.59 -1.43
N ASN A 184 17.65 -29.73 -2.27
CA ASN A 184 17.80 -30.78 -3.30
C ASN A 184 16.58 -30.86 -4.24
N VAL A 185 16.14 -29.70 -4.74
CA VAL A 185 15.03 -29.56 -5.69
C VAL A 185 15.43 -28.66 -6.87
N SER A 186 14.58 -28.62 -7.91
CA SER A 186 14.83 -27.72 -9.03
C SER A 186 14.58 -26.25 -8.65
N PRO A 187 15.27 -25.27 -9.31
CA PRO A 187 14.94 -23.85 -9.13
C PRO A 187 13.48 -23.52 -9.48
N HIS A 188 12.86 -24.25 -10.38
CA HIS A 188 11.45 -24.14 -10.72
C HIS A 188 10.56 -24.56 -9.55
N THR A 189 10.91 -25.66 -8.88
CA THR A 189 10.20 -26.13 -7.67
C THR A 189 10.27 -25.10 -6.55
N VAL A 190 11.44 -24.46 -6.35
CA VAL A 190 11.59 -23.38 -5.37
C VAL A 190 10.67 -22.19 -5.69
N LYS A 191 10.58 -21.78 -6.97
CA LYS A 191 9.64 -20.72 -7.37
C LYS A 191 8.19 -21.09 -7.03
N THR A 192 7.81 -22.35 -7.22
CA THR A 192 6.47 -22.85 -6.88
C THR A 192 6.24 -22.84 -5.36
N HIS A 193 7.22 -23.25 -4.55
CA HIS A 193 7.14 -23.16 -3.09
C HIS A 193 7.00 -21.73 -2.63
N ILE A 194 7.79 -20.80 -3.17
CA ILE A 194 7.72 -19.37 -2.87
C ILE A 194 6.36 -18.77 -3.25
N TYR A 195 5.83 -19.11 -4.42
CA TYR A 195 4.53 -18.66 -4.86
C TYR A 195 3.41 -19.12 -3.91
N ASN A 196 3.40 -20.41 -3.55
CA ASN A 196 2.43 -20.98 -2.61
C ASN A 196 2.55 -20.39 -1.22
N LEU A 197 3.78 -20.18 -0.75
CA LEU A 197 4.10 -19.53 0.50
C LEU A 197 3.55 -18.10 0.54
N TYR A 198 3.81 -17.28 -0.49
CA TYR A 198 3.28 -15.92 -0.57
C TYR A 198 1.75 -15.89 -0.52
N ARG A 199 1.11 -16.80 -1.25
CA ARG A 199 -0.36 -16.93 -1.24
C ARG A 199 -0.89 -17.31 0.14
N LYS A 200 -0.28 -18.27 0.83
CA LYS A 200 -0.70 -18.73 2.17
C LYS A 200 -0.45 -17.68 3.26
N LEU A 201 0.66 -16.94 3.16
CA LEU A 201 1.00 -15.86 4.08
C LEU A 201 0.29 -14.54 3.75
N HIS A 202 -0.44 -14.47 2.65
CA HIS A 202 -1.05 -13.25 2.13
C HIS A 202 -0.04 -12.12 1.92
N VAL A 203 1.16 -12.45 1.44
CA VAL A 203 2.25 -11.51 1.14
C VAL A 203 2.50 -11.43 -0.37
N GLY A 204 2.94 -10.26 -0.85
CA GLY A 204 3.10 -10.01 -2.29
C GLY A 204 4.55 -10.15 -2.80
N ASN A 205 5.55 -10.22 -1.93
CA ASN A 205 6.95 -10.25 -2.34
C ASN A 205 7.86 -10.88 -1.27
N ARG A 206 9.15 -11.08 -1.66
CA ARG A 206 10.17 -11.69 -0.80
C ARG A 206 10.39 -10.91 0.50
N VAL A 207 10.46 -9.59 0.42
CA VAL A 207 10.72 -8.74 1.59
C VAL A 207 9.60 -8.89 2.62
N GLN A 208 8.36 -8.94 2.16
CA GLN A 208 7.20 -9.17 2.99
C GLN A 208 7.20 -10.57 3.63
N ALA A 209 7.63 -11.60 2.91
CA ALA A 209 7.72 -12.95 3.45
C ALA A 209 8.81 -13.08 4.52
N VAL A 210 9.96 -12.47 4.31
CA VAL A 210 11.05 -12.41 5.29
C VAL A 210 10.61 -11.68 6.54
N HIS A 211 9.99 -10.53 6.39
CA HIS A 211 9.47 -9.76 7.51
C HIS A 211 8.41 -10.55 8.30
N TRP A 212 7.48 -11.21 7.61
CA TRP A 212 6.48 -12.07 8.23
C TRP A 212 7.15 -13.17 9.07
N ALA A 213 8.18 -13.83 8.52
CA ALA A 213 8.89 -14.91 9.19
C ALA A 213 9.59 -14.46 10.49
N LEU A 214 10.26 -13.30 10.46
CA LEU A 214 10.96 -12.72 11.62
C LEU A 214 10.02 -12.40 12.80
N HIS A 215 8.73 -12.23 12.55
CA HIS A 215 7.74 -11.86 13.56
C HIS A 215 6.83 -13.01 14.01
N ASN A 216 6.81 -14.13 13.26
CA ASN A 216 5.84 -15.20 13.48
C ASN A 216 6.47 -16.59 13.66
N ILE A 217 7.78 -16.74 13.43
CA ILE A 217 8.48 -18.02 13.61
C ILE A 217 9.47 -17.86 14.76
N GLU A 218 9.23 -18.60 15.85
CA GLU A 218 10.19 -18.69 16.96
C GLU A 218 11.49 -19.37 16.48
N GLY A 219 12.63 -18.82 16.87
CA GLY A 219 13.95 -19.38 16.56
C GLY A 219 14.55 -18.95 15.22
N VAL A 220 14.01 -17.96 14.54
CA VAL A 220 14.67 -17.28 13.40
C VAL A 220 15.38 -16.05 13.95
N GLU A 221 16.58 -16.26 14.54
CA GLU A 221 17.45 -15.17 14.98
C GLU A 221 18.17 -14.54 13.79
N ARG A 222 18.42 -13.23 13.90
CA ARG A 222 19.25 -12.48 12.94
C ARG A 222 20.72 -12.85 13.18
N GLU A 223 21.28 -13.73 12.40
CA GLU A 223 22.72 -13.74 12.21
C GLU A 223 23.09 -12.58 11.28
N PHE A 224 23.65 -11.52 11.86
CA PHE A 224 24.33 -10.44 11.14
C PHE A 224 25.84 -10.65 11.21
#